data_a281f51b2652c3edc185bb2f4d9f2197
#
_entry.id   a281f51b2652c3edc185bb2f4d9f2197
#
_cell.length_a   1.000
_cell.length_b   1.000
_cell.length_c   1.000
_cell.angle_alpha   90.00
_cell.angle_beta   90.00
_cell.angle_gamma   90.00
#
_symmetry.space_group_name_H-M   'P 1'
#
loop_
_entity.id
_entity.type
_entity.pdbx_description
1 polymer ?
#
loop_
_entity_poly.entity_id
_entity_poly.type
_entity_poly.pdbx_seq_one_letter_code
_entity_poly.pdbx_strand_id
1 'polypeptide(L)'
;MRKTKIVCTIGPACDTKERLREMMLAGMNVARFNFSHGTQAEQKEKFLRVLEVREELGLPVATLLDTKGPEIRLRDFEGGKAELITGNQFILTTEEILGTAEKASISYKNLKNDISVGTTILIDDGLIELLVEAIDGEEIVCRVINGGFVSNHKGVNVPGVVLSMPYISEVDRSDILFGIKMGYEFIAASFVRCKEDVLELRKILNEHGSDMKIISKIENLQGLQNLEEILEVSDGVMVARGDMGVEIPFEEVPVLQKKMIKMANEQGKHVITATQMLESMIRNPRPTRAETTDIANAIYDGTTAIMLSGESAAGKYPVEAVKTMARIAENTEKSINYRNRMRVNDDGDKSQITNAIAYATCSAAMDLKAAAIITVTMSGYTAEAISRYKPACPIIGCTVNERTCKQLNLLWGVSPIMLKEENDADKLFADAVKEAKKAGYVKEGDVVVITAGVPLGQVGTTNMIHVVEVK
;
A
#
# COMPACT_ATOMS: atom_id res chain seq x y z
N MET A 1 8.26 -8.34 -19.02
CA MET A 1 7.86 -7.12 -18.24
C MET A 1 7.09 -7.58 -17.00
N ARG A 2 7.49 -7.13 -15.82
CA ARG A 2 6.83 -7.44 -14.55
C ARG A 2 5.49 -6.68 -14.43
N LYS A 3 4.45 -7.37 -13.99
CA LYS A 3 3.10 -6.81 -13.81
C LYS A 3 2.82 -6.38 -12.36
N THR A 4 3.25 -7.21 -11.38
CA THR A 4 3.13 -6.89 -9.94
C THR A 4 4.05 -5.73 -9.59
N LYS A 5 3.56 -4.74 -8.88
CA LYS A 5 4.29 -3.52 -8.51
C LYS A 5 5.12 -3.72 -7.26
N ILE A 6 6.16 -2.89 -7.09
CA ILE A 6 7.00 -2.89 -5.89
C ILE A 6 6.93 -1.51 -5.22
N VAL A 7 6.54 -1.53 -3.96
CA VAL A 7 6.57 -0.38 -3.05
C VAL A 7 7.80 -0.52 -2.17
N CYS A 8 8.63 0.53 -2.08
CA CYS A 8 9.83 0.52 -1.23
C CYS A 8 9.77 1.67 -0.23
N THR A 9 9.98 1.35 1.05
CA THR A 9 10.10 2.37 2.09
C THR A 9 11.45 3.07 2.00
N ILE A 10 11.42 4.39 1.98
CA ILE A 10 12.61 5.23 1.93
C ILE A 10 13.09 5.51 3.35
N GLY A 11 14.35 5.21 3.60
CA GLY A 11 14.99 5.40 4.89
C GLY A 11 16.51 5.49 4.79
N PRO A 12 17.22 5.53 5.93
CA PRO A 12 18.66 5.81 5.96
C PRO A 12 19.55 4.92 5.08
N ALA A 13 19.10 3.69 4.78
CA ALA A 13 19.87 2.76 3.95
C ALA A 13 19.80 3.09 2.45
N CYS A 14 18.83 3.89 2.02
CA CYS A 14 18.57 4.11 0.60
C CYS A 14 18.27 5.56 0.21
N ASP A 15 18.40 6.55 1.10
CA ASP A 15 18.00 7.93 0.85
C ASP A 15 19.05 8.78 0.10
N THR A 16 20.14 8.18 -0.41
CA THR A 16 21.06 8.88 -1.31
C THR A 16 20.61 8.79 -2.77
N LYS A 17 20.99 9.78 -3.60
CA LYS A 17 20.62 9.80 -5.03
C LYS A 17 21.10 8.55 -5.78
N GLU A 18 22.28 8.07 -5.47
CA GLU A 18 22.87 6.88 -6.10
C GLU A 18 22.02 5.64 -5.78
N ARG A 19 21.67 5.45 -4.50
CA ARG A 19 20.85 4.31 -4.06
C ARG A 19 19.43 4.39 -4.61
N LEU A 20 18.80 5.56 -4.59
CA LEU A 20 17.50 5.78 -5.19
C LEU A 20 17.49 5.45 -6.67
N ARG A 21 18.52 5.90 -7.42
CA ARG A 21 18.69 5.57 -8.84
C ARG A 21 18.79 4.06 -9.05
N GLU A 22 19.64 3.37 -8.27
CA GLU A 22 19.79 1.92 -8.36
C GLU A 22 18.47 1.18 -8.05
N MET A 23 17.71 1.62 -7.03
CA MET A 23 16.42 1.03 -6.66
C MET A 23 15.33 1.27 -7.72
N MET A 24 15.24 2.48 -8.28
CA MET A 24 14.31 2.78 -9.37
C MET A 24 14.59 1.91 -10.60
N LEU A 25 15.86 1.78 -10.99
CA LEU A 25 16.29 0.93 -12.10
C LEU A 25 16.13 -0.57 -11.80
N ALA A 26 16.22 -0.98 -10.52
CA ALA A 26 15.95 -2.34 -10.07
C ALA A 26 14.46 -2.71 -10.08
N GLY A 27 13.57 -1.71 -10.19
CA GLY A 27 12.14 -1.93 -10.37
C GLY A 27 11.24 -1.35 -9.28
N MET A 28 11.68 -0.40 -8.47
CA MET A 28 10.81 0.34 -7.57
C MET A 28 9.76 1.13 -8.35
N ASN A 29 8.48 0.91 -8.05
CA ASN A 29 7.35 1.61 -8.67
C ASN A 29 6.81 2.74 -7.80
N VAL A 30 6.87 2.58 -6.48
CA VAL A 30 6.35 3.54 -5.51
C VAL A 30 7.36 3.71 -4.38
N ALA A 31 7.68 4.95 -4.05
CA ALA A 31 8.48 5.35 -2.89
C ALA A 31 7.54 5.66 -1.71
N ARG A 32 7.61 4.85 -0.64
CA ARG A 32 6.82 5.03 0.58
C ARG A 32 7.62 5.82 1.62
N PHE A 33 6.97 6.80 2.22
CA PHE A 33 7.50 7.65 3.29
C PHE A 33 6.70 7.39 4.57
N ASN A 34 7.33 6.79 5.57
CA ASN A 34 6.68 6.48 6.85
C ASN A 34 6.78 7.68 7.81
N PHE A 35 5.65 8.32 8.07
CA PHE A 35 5.55 9.49 8.95
C PHE A 35 5.47 9.14 10.44
N SER A 36 5.45 7.85 10.79
CA SER A 36 5.67 7.42 12.18
C SER A 36 7.10 7.70 12.66
N HIS A 37 8.02 7.99 11.73
CA HIS A 37 9.43 8.24 12.01
C HIS A 37 9.95 9.53 11.38
N GLY A 38 10.73 10.27 12.15
CA GLY A 38 11.36 11.51 11.69
C GLY A 38 10.41 12.72 11.67
N THR A 39 10.95 13.84 11.26
CA THR A 39 10.26 15.12 11.17
C THR A 39 9.79 15.40 9.74
N GLN A 40 8.84 16.33 9.57
CA GLN A 40 8.43 16.80 8.24
C GLN A 40 9.60 17.37 7.42
N ALA A 41 10.58 17.98 8.07
CA ALA A 41 11.79 18.51 7.40
C ALA A 41 12.63 17.36 6.78
N GLU A 42 12.89 16.30 7.53
CA GLU A 42 13.60 15.12 7.05
C GLU A 42 12.83 14.40 5.95
N GLN A 43 11.49 14.27 6.10
CA GLN A 43 10.65 13.67 5.06
C GLN A 43 10.67 14.51 3.77
N LYS A 44 10.67 15.84 3.89
CA LYS A 44 10.80 16.75 2.74
C LYS A 44 12.11 16.56 1.98
N GLU A 45 13.23 16.44 2.67
CA GLU A 45 14.54 16.23 2.02
C GLU A 45 14.56 14.91 1.23
N LYS A 46 14.09 13.82 1.84
CA LYS A 46 13.98 12.51 1.18
C LYS A 46 13.05 12.59 -0.04
N PHE A 47 11.90 13.24 0.11
CA PHE A 47 10.92 13.42 -0.95
C PHE A 47 11.54 14.16 -2.15
N LEU A 48 12.21 15.29 -1.93
CA LEU A 48 12.83 16.08 -2.99
C LEU A 48 13.92 15.28 -3.73
N ARG A 49 14.72 14.46 -3.02
CA ARG A 49 15.70 13.57 -3.66
C ARG A 49 15.02 12.53 -4.56
N VAL A 50 13.91 11.94 -4.12
CA VAL A 50 13.13 11.00 -4.95
C VAL A 50 12.61 11.69 -6.20
N LEU A 51 12.06 12.91 -6.10
CA LEU A 51 11.59 13.68 -7.24
C LEU A 51 12.73 13.95 -8.24
N GLU A 52 13.86 14.44 -7.77
CA GLU A 52 15.02 14.75 -8.61
C GLU A 52 15.50 13.51 -9.38
N VAL A 53 15.65 12.36 -8.70
CA VAL A 53 16.13 11.13 -9.36
C VAL A 53 15.10 10.57 -10.35
N ARG A 54 13.79 10.60 -10.03
CA ARG A 54 12.77 10.14 -10.97
C ARG A 54 12.70 10.99 -12.25
N GLU A 55 12.89 12.30 -12.12
CA GLU A 55 12.92 13.23 -13.24
C GLU A 55 14.16 12.99 -14.13
N GLU A 56 15.34 12.86 -13.53
CA GLU A 56 16.57 12.52 -14.24
C GLU A 56 16.46 11.20 -15.04
N LEU A 57 15.75 10.21 -14.49
CA LEU A 57 15.56 8.91 -15.13
C LEU A 57 14.37 8.89 -16.10
N GLY A 58 13.51 9.89 -16.08
CA GLY A 58 12.25 9.89 -16.82
C GLY A 58 11.29 8.77 -16.40
N LEU A 59 11.38 8.31 -15.14
CA LEU A 59 10.56 7.21 -14.63
C LEU A 59 9.37 7.74 -13.81
N PRO A 60 8.15 7.21 -14.01
CA PRO A 60 6.93 7.66 -13.32
C PRO A 60 6.80 7.05 -11.91
N VAL A 61 7.88 7.05 -11.12
CA VAL A 61 7.84 6.54 -9.75
C VAL A 61 6.90 7.39 -8.91
N ALA A 62 5.87 6.78 -8.34
CA ALA A 62 4.91 7.47 -7.47
C ALA A 62 5.43 7.62 -6.04
N THR A 63 4.84 8.55 -5.29
CA THR A 63 5.12 8.75 -3.87
C THR A 63 3.90 8.43 -3.02
N LEU A 64 4.12 7.76 -1.89
CA LEU A 64 3.11 7.34 -0.95
C LEU A 64 3.48 7.84 0.46
N LEU A 65 2.63 8.70 1.03
CA LEU A 65 2.71 9.11 2.41
C LEU A 65 2.00 8.07 3.27
N ASP A 66 2.67 7.51 4.28
CA ASP A 66 2.09 6.56 5.23
C ASP A 66 1.94 7.26 6.59
N THR A 67 0.68 7.44 7.03
CA THR A 67 0.35 8.19 8.25
C THR A 67 0.73 7.41 9.51
N LYS A 68 0.86 8.12 10.60
CA LYS A 68 1.05 7.51 11.91
C LYS A 68 -0.20 6.77 12.39
N GLY A 69 -1.35 7.43 12.31
CA GLY A 69 -2.63 6.90 12.75
C GLY A 69 -2.82 6.87 14.29
N PRO A 70 -4.00 6.39 14.75
CA PRO A 70 -4.35 6.35 16.16
C PRO A 70 -3.67 5.19 16.89
N GLU A 71 -2.41 5.37 17.30
CA GLU A 71 -1.65 4.37 18.05
C GLU A 71 -1.45 4.77 19.52
N ILE A 72 -1.42 3.76 20.38
CA ILE A 72 -1.05 3.91 21.78
C ILE A 72 0.42 3.56 21.95
N ARG A 73 1.18 4.38 22.67
CA ARG A 73 2.59 4.12 22.96
C ARG A 73 2.89 4.29 24.45
N LEU A 74 3.85 3.52 24.94
CA LEU A 74 4.52 3.82 26.19
C LEU A 74 5.32 5.11 26.06
N ARG A 75 5.55 5.78 27.18
CA ARG A 75 6.44 6.94 27.28
C ARG A 75 7.87 6.52 27.70
N ASP A 76 8.66 7.46 28.15
CA ASP A 76 10.05 7.24 28.51
C ASP A 76 10.23 6.43 29.79
N PHE A 77 11.27 5.62 29.85
CA PHE A 77 11.69 4.83 30.99
C PHE A 77 12.96 5.38 31.61
N GLU A 78 13.14 5.19 32.93
CA GLU A 78 14.41 5.40 33.58
C GLU A 78 15.50 4.52 32.94
N GLY A 79 16.60 5.13 32.55
CA GLY A 79 17.66 4.39 31.84
C GLY A 79 17.27 3.88 30.44
N GLY A 80 16.10 4.29 29.89
CA GLY A 80 15.65 4.01 28.55
C GLY A 80 15.00 2.64 28.35
N LYS A 81 15.02 1.75 29.35
CA LYS A 81 14.41 0.40 29.31
C LYS A 81 14.20 -0.17 30.72
N ALA A 82 13.28 -1.12 30.81
CA ALA A 82 13.05 -1.92 32.02
C ALA A 82 12.81 -3.39 31.66
N GLU A 83 13.00 -4.29 32.60
CA GLU A 83 12.67 -5.70 32.45
C GLU A 83 11.37 -6.00 33.21
N LEU A 84 10.37 -6.52 32.52
CA LEU A 84 9.11 -6.99 33.08
C LEU A 84 9.20 -8.49 33.31
N ILE A 85 8.98 -8.92 34.57
CA ILE A 85 9.10 -10.33 34.96
C ILE A 85 7.73 -10.98 34.95
N THR A 86 7.60 -12.11 34.27
CA THR A 86 6.37 -12.93 34.23
C THR A 86 5.87 -13.23 35.65
N GLY A 87 4.58 -13.04 35.87
CA GLY A 87 3.91 -13.24 37.15
C GLY A 87 3.90 -12.01 38.05
N ASN A 88 4.72 -11.00 37.79
CA ASN A 88 4.70 -9.75 38.54
C ASN A 88 3.53 -8.83 38.14
N GLN A 89 3.21 -7.90 39.01
CA GLN A 89 2.29 -6.81 38.71
C GLN A 89 3.03 -5.73 37.94
N PHE A 90 2.33 -5.09 36.98
CA PHE A 90 2.80 -3.94 36.22
C PHE A 90 1.64 -2.95 36.04
N ILE A 91 1.89 -1.68 36.28
CA ILE A 91 0.85 -0.65 36.23
C ILE A 91 1.06 0.24 35.03
N LEU A 92 0.03 0.39 34.19
CA LEU A 92 -0.04 1.42 33.17
C LEU A 92 -0.81 2.61 33.72
N THR A 93 -0.30 3.82 33.49
CA THR A 93 -0.93 5.06 34.00
C THR A 93 -1.01 6.13 32.92
N THR A 94 -2.01 7.00 33.03
CA THR A 94 -2.15 8.20 32.20
C THR A 94 -1.40 9.40 32.75
N GLU A 95 -0.86 9.30 33.98
CA GLU A 95 0.01 10.31 34.58
C GLU A 95 1.38 10.31 33.88
N GLU A 96 1.98 11.49 33.73
CA GLU A 96 3.30 11.61 33.12
C GLU A 96 4.41 11.31 34.12
N ILE A 97 4.95 10.11 34.06
CA ILE A 97 6.06 9.63 34.90
C ILE A 97 7.15 9.01 34.01
N LEU A 98 8.37 8.93 34.55
CA LEU A 98 9.38 8.03 33.97
C LEU A 98 9.04 6.59 34.38
N GLY A 99 8.99 5.72 33.38
CA GLY A 99 8.66 4.31 33.57
C GLY A 99 9.74 3.54 34.30
N THR A 100 9.35 2.53 35.06
CA THR A 100 10.19 1.58 35.79
C THR A 100 9.77 0.15 35.47
N ALA A 101 10.31 -0.83 36.17
CA ALA A 101 9.85 -2.23 36.07
C ALA A 101 8.47 -2.47 36.72
N GLU A 102 7.91 -1.50 37.42
CA GLU A 102 6.65 -1.63 38.15
C GLU A 102 5.52 -0.80 37.54
N LYS A 103 5.84 0.37 36.95
CA LYS A 103 4.84 1.31 36.41
C LYS A 103 5.38 2.08 35.22
N ALA A 104 4.53 2.34 34.23
CA ALA A 104 4.87 3.19 33.08
C ALA A 104 3.68 4.01 32.58
N SER A 105 3.98 5.18 31.98
CA SER A 105 3.00 6.05 31.35
C SER A 105 2.65 5.57 29.94
N ILE A 106 1.37 5.77 29.57
CA ILE A 106 0.86 5.58 28.20
C ILE A 106 0.43 6.90 27.55
N SER A 107 0.45 6.95 26.22
CA SER A 107 0.08 8.15 25.47
C SER A 107 -1.43 8.41 25.45
N TYR A 108 -2.27 7.38 25.54
CA TYR A 108 -3.71 7.46 25.42
C TYR A 108 -4.40 7.52 26.77
N LYS A 109 -4.87 8.72 27.15
CA LYS A 109 -5.43 8.99 28.48
C LYS A 109 -6.78 8.33 28.75
N ASN A 110 -7.54 8.00 27.71
CA ASN A 110 -8.88 7.42 27.87
C ASN A 110 -8.90 5.88 27.87
N LEU A 111 -7.75 5.22 27.77
CA LEU A 111 -7.67 3.75 27.68
C LEU A 111 -8.44 3.06 28.81
N LYS A 112 -8.35 3.57 30.04
CA LYS A 112 -9.05 3.04 31.22
C LYS A 112 -10.57 2.94 31.09
N ASN A 113 -11.18 3.77 30.22
CA ASN A 113 -12.62 3.79 29.99
C ASN A 113 -13.04 2.87 28.84
N ASP A 114 -12.09 2.50 27.98
CA ASP A 114 -12.34 1.66 26.81
C ASP A 114 -12.14 0.15 27.11
N ILE A 115 -11.45 -0.17 28.22
CA ILE A 115 -11.09 -1.54 28.61
C ILE A 115 -11.82 -1.99 29.88
N SER A 116 -11.75 -3.29 30.16
CA SER A 116 -12.30 -3.91 31.37
C SER A 116 -11.31 -4.89 31.98
N VAL A 117 -11.59 -5.32 33.21
CA VAL A 117 -10.86 -6.43 33.85
C VAL A 117 -10.94 -7.67 32.98
N GLY A 118 -9.82 -8.34 32.76
CA GLY A 118 -9.68 -9.50 31.86
C GLY A 118 -9.26 -9.12 30.44
N THR A 119 -9.13 -7.82 30.13
CA THR A 119 -8.60 -7.38 28.82
C THR A 119 -7.10 -7.72 28.70
N THR A 120 -6.69 -8.26 27.58
CA THR A 120 -5.27 -8.45 27.23
C THR A 120 -4.70 -7.16 26.62
N ILE A 121 -3.52 -6.77 27.07
CA ILE A 121 -2.73 -5.67 26.52
C ILE A 121 -1.41 -6.24 26.03
N LEU A 122 -1.06 -5.94 24.78
CA LEU A 122 0.18 -6.36 24.14
C LEU A 122 1.14 -5.18 23.98
N ILE A 123 2.43 -5.40 24.22
CA ILE A 123 3.47 -4.38 24.09
C ILE A 123 4.58 -4.90 23.21
N ASP A 124 5.18 -4.00 22.40
CA ASP A 124 6.31 -4.30 21.50
C ASP A 124 5.98 -5.43 20.53
N ASP A 125 4.97 -5.20 19.68
CA ASP A 125 4.50 -6.15 18.67
C ASP A 125 4.10 -7.52 19.24
N GLY A 126 3.56 -7.52 20.46
CA GLY A 126 3.09 -8.73 21.15
C GLY A 126 4.17 -9.54 21.86
N LEU A 127 5.41 -9.03 21.94
CA LEU A 127 6.49 -9.70 22.67
C LEU A 127 6.23 -9.73 24.18
N ILE A 128 5.52 -8.75 24.71
CA ILE A 128 5.11 -8.68 26.12
C ILE A 128 3.59 -8.73 26.17
N GLU A 129 3.06 -9.56 27.06
CA GLU A 129 1.62 -9.73 27.28
C GLU A 129 1.27 -9.39 28.73
N LEU A 130 0.26 -8.52 28.88
CA LEU A 130 -0.32 -8.11 30.15
C LEU A 130 -1.80 -8.48 30.20
N LEU A 131 -2.29 -8.88 31.37
CA LEU A 131 -3.70 -9.11 31.66
C LEU A 131 -4.18 -8.07 32.67
N VAL A 132 -5.22 -7.32 32.36
CA VAL A 132 -5.81 -6.33 33.25
C VAL A 132 -6.50 -7.02 34.43
N GLU A 133 -6.06 -6.75 35.64
CA GLU A 133 -6.63 -7.28 36.90
C GLU A 133 -7.53 -6.28 37.63
N ALA A 134 -7.21 -4.97 37.55
CA ALA A 134 -8.02 -3.92 38.14
C ALA A 134 -7.83 -2.58 37.40
N ILE A 135 -8.80 -1.69 37.53
CA ILE A 135 -8.73 -0.30 37.09
C ILE A 135 -9.07 0.56 38.28
N ASP A 136 -8.10 1.39 38.72
CA ASP A 136 -8.26 2.27 39.87
C ASP A 136 -7.81 3.70 39.51
N GLY A 137 -8.77 4.59 39.39
CA GLY A 137 -8.50 5.97 39.00
C GLY A 137 -7.80 6.10 37.66
N GLU A 138 -6.55 6.55 37.65
CA GLU A 138 -5.72 6.71 36.47
C GLU A 138 -4.80 5.48 36.21
N GLU A 139 -4.92 4.45 37.06
CA GLU A 139 -4.06 3.27 37.01
C GLU A 139 -4.80 2.06 36.44
N ILE A 140 -4.14 1.38 35.53
CA ILE A 140 -4.54 0.09 34.97
C ILE A 140 -3.56 -0.94 35.53
N VAL A 141 -4.03 -1.71 36.50
CA VAL A 141 -3.23 -2.73 37.19
C VAL A 141 -3.27 -4.01 36.38
N CYS A 142 -2.10 -4.45 35.95
CA CYS A 142 -1.94 -5.61 35.08
C CYS A 142 -1.07 -6.70 35.73
N ARG A 143 -1.34 -7.95 35.36
CA ARG A 143 -0.42 -9.09 35.56
C ARG A 143 0.43 -9.28 34.29
N VAL A 144 1.73 -9.40 34.45
CA VAL A 144 2.63 -9.78 33.36
C VAL A 144 2.44 -11.28 33.04
N ILE A 145 1.83 -11.59 31.90
CA ILE A 145 1.63 -12.99 31.45
C ILE A 145 2.88 -13.47 30.73
N ASN A 146 3.40 -12.68 29.82
CA ASN A 146 4.70 -12.91 29.16
C ASN A 146 5.58 -11.67 29.35
N GLY A 147 6.70 -11.85 30.03
CA GLY A 147 7.64 -10.76 30.36
C GLY A 147 8.73 -10.59 29.31
N GLY A 148 9.57 -9.59 29.53
CA GLY A 148 10.69 -9.26 28.66
C GLY A 148 11.19 -7.83 28.86
N PHE A 149 12.14 -7.39 28.02
CA PHE A 149 12.63 -6.02 28.05
C PHE A 149 11.69 -5.10 27.29
N VAL A 150 11.22 -4.05 27.96
CA VAL A 150 10.45 -2.95 27.37
C VAL A 150 11.30 -1.69 27.32
N SER A 151 11.15 -0.87 26.28
CA SER A 151 11.90 0.37 26.11
C SER A 151 11.00 1.54 25.75
N ASN A 152 11.58 2.73 25.64
CA ASN A 152 10.89 3.96 25.30
C ASN A 152 10.04 3.83 24.03
N HIS A 153 8.86 4.44 24.05
CA HIS A 153 7.97 4.63 22.90
C HIS A 153 7.50 3.35 22.20
N LYS A 154 7.53 2.19 22.90
CA LYS A 154 6.99 0.94 22.36
C LYS A 154 5.48 1.01 22.16
N GLY A 155 5.00 0.40 21.08
CA GLY A 155 3.58 0.28 20.77
C GLY A 155 2.83 -0.51 21.85
N VAL A 156 1.59 -0.12 22.08
CA VAL A 156 0.64 -0.79 22.98
C VAL A 156 -0.59 -1.14 22.17
N ASN A 157 -0.90 -2.42 22.06
CA ASN A 157 -2.09 -2.92 21.36
C ASN A 157 -3.08 -3.50 22.38
N VAL A 158 -4.36 -3.38 22.06
CA VAL A 158 -5.44 -3.90 22.91
C VAL A 158 -6.40 -4.71 22.02
N PRO A 159 -6.04 -5.97 21.69
CA PRO A 159 -6.78 -6.77 20.74
C PRO A 159 -8.26 -6.90 21.07
N GLY A 160 -9.11 -6.73 20.06
CA GLY A 160 -10.56 -6.88 20.19
C GLY A 160 -11.30 -5.76 20.91
N VAL A 161 -10.61 -4.69 21.34
CA VAL A 161 -11.23 -3.54 21.99
C VAL A 161 -11.45 -2.40 20.99
N VAL A 162 -12.64 -1.82 21.03
CA VAL A 162 -12.96 -0.61 20.25
C VAL A 162 -12.51 0.61 21.03
N LEU A 163 -11.47 1.27 20.55
CA LEU A 163 -10.92 2.46 21.20
C LEU A 163 -11.69 3.72 20.80
N SER A 164 -12.02 4.57 21.76
CA SER A 164 -12.73 5.84 21.53
C SER A 164 -11.81 6.99 21.06
N MET A 165 -10.60 6.67 20.58
CA MET A 165 -9.63 7.62 20.02
C MET A 165 -10.17 8.28 18.75
N PRO A 166 -10.02 9.62 18.59
CA PRO A 166 -10.18 10.27 17.28
C PRO A 166 -9.30 9.59 16.25
N TYR A 167 -9.83 9.41 15.02
CA TYR A 167 -9.06 8.76 13.97
C TYR A 167 -7.90 9.63 13.50
N ILE A 168 -8.15 10.90 13.22
CA ILE A 168 -7.11 11.85 12.77
C ILE A 168 -6.68 12.71 13.97
N SER A 169 -5.44 12.51 14.42
CA SER A 169 -4.80 13.35 15.43
C SER A 169 -4.39 14.72 14.84
N GLU A 170 -4.09 15.69 15.70
CA GLU A 170 -3.52 16.99 15.29
C GLU A 170 -2.22 16.81 14.49
N VAL A 171 -1.40 15.84 14.87
CA VAL A 171 -0.14 15.51 14.17
C VAL A 171 -0.45 14.92 12.80
N ASP A 172 -1.35 13.93 12.71
CA ASP A 172 -1.75 13.35 11.42
C ASP A 172 -2.34 14.41 10.49
N ARG A 173 -3.20 15.29 11.03
CA ARG A 173 -3.75 16.40 10.27
C ARG A 173 -2.66 17.30 9.69
N SER A 174 -1.66 17.64 10.49
CA SER A 174 -0.50 18.43 10.03
C SER A 174 0.28 17.71 8.93
N ASP A 175 0.50 16.41 9.08
CA ASP A 175 1.24 15.59 8.10
C ASP A 175 0.45 15.39 6.80
N ILE A 176 -0.87 15.22 6.88
CA ILE A 176 -1.76 15.15 5.72
C ILE A 176 -1.69 16.47 4.92
N LEU A 177 -1.82 17.61 5.59
CA LEU A 177 -1.74 18.93 4.95
C LEU A 177 -0.34 19.17 4.34
N PHE A 178 0.70 18.74 5.01
CA PHE A 178 2.05 18.76 4.46
C PHE A 178 2.14 17.89 3.20
N GLY A 179 1.59 16.66 3.22
CA GLY A 179 1.56 15.76 2.07
C GLY A 179 0.84 16.34 0.86
N ILE A 180 -0.30 16.98 1.09
CA ILE A 180 -1.07 17.70 0.05
C ILE A 180 -0.19 18.80 -0.58
N LYS A 181 0.44 19.63 0.25
CA LYS A 181 1.33 20.71 -0.21
C LYS A 181 2.53 20.21 -1.00
N MET A 182 3.10 19.08 -0.59
CA MET A 182 4.24 18.46 -1.28
C MET A 182 3.85 17.75 -2.57
N GLY A 183 2.58 17.40 -2.77
CA GLY A 183 2.08 16.78 -3.99
C GLY A 183 2.24 15.26 -4.03
N TYR A 184 2.17 14.56 -2.88
CA TYR A 184 2.14 13.09 -2.84
C TYR A 184 1.01 12.54 -3.70
N GLU A 185 1.24 11.44 -4.40
CA GLU A 185 0.25 10.78 -5.26
C GLU A 185 -0.71 9.89 -4.45
N PHE A 186 -0.21 9.26 -3.37
CA PHE A 186 -0.97 8.34 -2.51
C PHE A 186 -0.82 8.68 -1.04
N ILE A 187 -1.83 8.31 -0.26
CA ILE A 187 -1.77 8.29 1.20
C ILE A 187 -2.19 6.90 1.70
N ALA A 188 -1.33 6.26 2.49
CA ALA A 188 -1.65 5.06 3.24
C ALA A 188 -2.15 5.46 4.63
N ALA A 189 -3.42 5.18 4.88
CA ALA A 189 -4.14 5.56 6.09
C ALA A 189 -4.01 4.44 7.13
N SER A 190 -3.23 4.66 8.20
CA SER A 190 -2.95 3.65 9.23
C SER A 190 -4.13 3.42 10.15
N PHE A 191 -4.29 2.18 10.63
CA PHE A 191 -5.27 1.76 11.62
C PHE A 191 -6.73 2.12 11.28
N VAL A 192 -7.13 2.01 10.01
CA VAL A 192 -8.51 2.22 9.58
C VAL A 192 -9.42 1.18 10.25
N ARG A 193 -10.50 1.64 10.89
CA ARG A 193 -11.44 0.83 11.66
C ARG A 193 -12.79 0.69 10.96
N CYS A 194 -13.23 1.74 10.26
CA CYS A 194 -14.54 1.82 9.59
C CYS A 194 -14.48 2.80 8.40
N LYS A 195 -15.56 2.88 7.63
CA LYS A 195 -15.65 3.81 6.49
C LYS A 195 -15.60 5.28 6.91
N GLU A 196 -16.08 5.61 8.09
CA GLU A 196 -16.09 6.97 8.63
C GLU A 196 -14.68 7.53 8.76
N ASP A 197 -13.72 6.70 9.17
CA ASP A 197 -12.29 7.05 9.27
C ASP A 197 -11.75 7.48 7.88
N VAL A 198 -12.10 6.73 6.84
CA VAL A 198 -11.70 7.03 5.45
C VAL A 198 -12.39 8.29 4.93
N LEU A 199 -13.68 8.45 5.23
CA LEU A 199 -14.45 9.62 4.82
C LEU A 199 -13.97 10.91 5.50
N GLU A 200 -13.51 10.84 6.76
CA GLU A 200 -12.87 11.98 7.44
C GLU A 200 -11.59 12.41 6.71
N LEU A 201 -10.73 11.46 6.34
CA LEU A 201 -9.54 11.74 5.54
C LEU A 201 -9.91 12.30 4.15
N ARG A 202 -10.87 11.67 3.46
CA ARG A 202 -11.36 12.12 2.14
C ARG A 202 -11.88 13.56 2.20
N LYS A 203 -12.56 13.93 3.26
CA LYS A 203 -13.04 15.29 3.49
C LYS A 203 -11.89 16.29 3.52
N ILE A 204 -10.81 16.00 4.26
CA ILE A 204 -9.63 16.88 4.32
C ILE A 204 -9.01 17.04 2.93
N LEU A 205 -8.86 15.92 2.18
CA LEU A 205 -8.31 15.97 0.81
C LEU A 205 -9.18 16.86 -0.10
N ASN A 206 -10.49 16.70 -0.07
CA ASN A 206 -11.43 17.46 -0.89
C ASN A 206 -11.45 18.96 -0.53
N GLU A 207 -11.42 19.31 0.75
CA GLU A 207 -11.36 20.69 1.24
C GLU A 207 -10.12 21.44 0.74
N HIS A 208 -9.05 20.72 0.44
CA HIS A 208 -7.78 21.27 -0.07
C HIS A 208 -7.55 20.99 -1.56
N GLY A 209 -8.57 20.53 -2.28
CA GLY A 209 -8.50 20.27 -3.72
C GLY A 209 -7.48 19.18 -4.11
N SER A 210 -7.23 18.23 -3.22
CA SER A 210 -6.25 17.15 -3.45
C SER A 210 -6.94 15.89 -4.00
N ASP A 211 -6.35 15.34 -5.05
CA ASP A 211 -6.74 14.07 -5.68
C ASP A 211 -5.84 12.89 -5.28
N MET A 212 -5.18 12.98 -4.11
CA MET A 212 -4.45 11.86 -3.53
C MET A 212 -5.35 10.64 -3.39
N LYS A 213 -4.84 9.48 -3.80
CA LYS A 213 -5.54 8.20 -3.66
C LYS A 213 -5.33 7.64 -2.26
N ILE A 214 -6.40 7.16 -1.63
CA ILE A 214 -6.37 6.61 -0.26
C ILE A 214 -6.21 5.10 -0.30
N ILE A 215 -5.16 4.60 0.34
CA ILE A 215 -4.91 3.17 0.58
C ILE A 215 -5.14 2.91 2.07
N SER A 216 -6.26 2.30 2.41
CA SER A 216 -6.59 2.00 3.81
C SER A 216 -5.78 0.81 4.32
N LYS A 217 -5.05 0.97 5.42
CA LYS A 217 -4.28 -0.10 6.04
C LYS A 217 -5.18 -0.86 7.02
N ILE A 218 -5.31 -2.16 6.79
CA ILE A 218 -6.11 -3.05 7.63
C ILE A 218 -5.15 -3.73 8.60
N GLU A 219 -5.19 -3.26 9.85
CA GLU A 219 -4.22 -3.56 10.90
C GLU A 219 -4.86 -4.11 12.18
N ASN A 220 -6.20 -4.07 12.29
CA ASN A 220 -6.95 -4.45 13.48
C ASN A 220 -8.21 -5.26 13.14
N LEU A 221 -8.78 -5.91 14.15
CA LEU A 221 -9.97 -6.75 14.01
C LEU A 221 -11.18 -5.95 13.51
N GLN A 222 -11.39 -4.72 13.98
CA GLN A 222 -12.52 -3.87 13.59
C GLN A 222 -12.45 -3.53 12.08
N GLY A 223 -11.27 -3.16 11.56
CA GLY A 223 -11.06 -2.91 10.14
C GLY A 223 -11.32 -4.13 9.26
N LEU A 224 -11.01 -5.34 9.76
CA LEU A 224 -11.33 -6.60 9.07
C LEU A 224 -12.83 -6.89 9.04
N GLN A 225 -13.54 -6.63 10.13
CA GLN A 225 -14.99 -6.81 10.20
C GLN A 225 -15.72 -5.86 9.26
N ASN A 226 -15.21 -4.64 9.10
CA ASN A 226 -15.77 -3.56 8.30
C ASN A 226 -15.12 -3.44 6.90
N LEU A 227 -14.38 -4.46 6.45
CA LEU A 227 -13.55 -4.42 5.23
C LEU A 227 -14.35 -4.03 3.99
N GLU A 228 -15.57 -4.53 3.83
CA GLU A 228 -16.40 -4.28 2.65
C GLU A 228 -16.75 -2.79 2.53
N GLU A 229 -17.24 -2.18 3.60
CA GLU A 229 -17.59 -0.77 3.61
C GLU A 229 -16.36 0.16 3.54
N ILE A 230 -15.22 -0.27 4.09
CA ILE A 230 -13.94 0.44 3.94
C ILE A 230 -13.49 0.44 2.47
N LEU A 231 -13.59 -0.71 1.81
CA LEU A 231 -13.25 -0.83 0.39
C LEU A 231 -14.11 0.06 -0.49
N GLU A 232 -15.41 0.20 -0.22
CA GLU A 232 -16.31 1.05 -1.01
C GLU A 232 -15.79 2.50 -1.12
N VAL A 233 -15.25 3.06 -0.05
CA VAL A 233 -14.85 4.47 0.05
C VAL A 233 -13.34 4.71 -0.13
N SER A 234 -12.54 3.62 -0.19
CA SER A 234 -11.10 3.65 -0.41
C SER A 234 -10.73 3.49 -1.89
N ASP A 235 -9.55 3.96 -2.29
CA ASP A 235 -8.98 3.66 -3.61
C ASP A 235 -8.21 2.33 -3.62
N GLY A 236 -7.90 1.80 -2.46
CA GLY A 236 -7.26 0.50 -2.25
C GLY A 236 -7.07 0.16 -0.80
N VAL A 237 -6.50 -1.01 -0.54
CA VAL A 237 -6.16 -1.46 0.82
C VAL A 237 -4.72 -1.96 0.89
N MET A 238 -4.15 -1.90 2.09
CA MET A 238 -2.87 -2.53 2.42
C MET A 238 -3.09 -3.62 3.45
N VAL A 239 -2.65 -4.83 3.13
CA VAL A 239 -2.60 -5.98 4.04
C VAL A 239 -1.34 -5.82 4.88
N ALA A 240 -1.46 -5.15 6.02
CA ALA A 240 -0.35 -4.85 6.93
C ALA A 240 -0.15 -6.00 7.92
N ARG A 241 0.47 -7.09 7.43
CA ARG A 241 0.53 -8.38 8.15
C ARG A 241 1.24 -8.34 9.49
N GLY A 242 2.19 -7.40 9.68
CA GLY A 242 2.89 -7.20 10.95
C GLY A 242 1.93 -6.78 12.06
N ASP A 243 1.29 -5.63 11.89
CA ASP A 243 0.38 -5.07 12.88
C ASP A 243 -0.88 -5.94 13.03
N MET A 244 -1.40 -6.45 11.90
CA MET A 244 -2.55 -7.36 11.92
C MET A 244 -2.26 -8.64 12.72
N GLY A 245 -1.04 -9.21 12.63
CA GLY A 245 -0.65 -10.42 13.36
C GLY A 245 -0.45 -10.22 14.86
N VAL A 246 -0.45 -8.95 15.34
CA VAL A 246 -0.51 -8.63 16.77
C VAL A 246 -1.95 -8.64 17.30
N GLU A 247 -2.88 -8.19 16.46
CA GLU A 247 -4.29 -8.03 16.81
C GLU A 247 -5.12 -9.32 16.61
N ILE A 248 -4.63 -10.24 15.78
CA ILE A 248 -5.36 -11.43 15.33
C ILE A 248 -4.45 -12.65 15.44
N PRO A 249 -5.01 -13.87 15.71
CA PRO A 249 -4.23 -15.09 15.69
C PRO A 249 -3.41 -15.22 14.40
N PHE A 250 -2.12 -15.43 14.52
CA PHE A 250 -1.19 -15.40 13.38
C PHE A 250 -1.53 -16.46 12.30
N GLU A 251 -2.15 -17.57 12.68
CA GLU A 251 -2.62 -18.62 11.78
C GLU A 251 -3.80 -18.17 10.89
N GLU A 252 -4.54 -17.13 11.26
CA GLU A 252 -5.64 -16.57 10.47
C GLU A 252 -5.14 -15.58 9.39
N VAL A 253 -3.98 -14.95 9.61
CA VAL A 253 -3.44 -13.91 8.71
C VAL A 253 -3.35 -14.35 7.24
N PRO A 254 -2.89 -15.58 6.88
CA PRO A 254 -2.83 -16.00 5.48
C PRO A 254 -4.22 -16.15 4.84
N VAL A 255 -5.23 -16.57 5.61
CA VAL A 255 -6.62 -16.72 5.12
C VAL A 255 -7.23 -15.34 4.87
N LEU A 256 -7.02 -14.41 5.80
CA LEU A 256 -7.49 -13.02 5.72
C LEU A 256 -6.81 -12.27 4.57
N GLN A 257 -5.50 -12.45 4.36
CA GLN A 257 -4.79 -11.91 3.20
C GLN A 257 -5.47 -12.31 1.89
N LYS A 258 -5.78 -13.59 1.71
CA LYS A 258 -6.46 -14.09 0.50
C LYS A 258 -7.84 -13.46 0.33
N LYS A 259 -8.62 -13.36 1.42
CA LYS A 259 -9.94 -12.71 1.42
C LYS A 259 -9.84 -11.24 1.01
N MET A 260 -8.91 -10.48 1.60
CA MET A 260 -8.71 -9.06 1.30
C MET A 260 -8.28 -8.85 -0.15
N ILE A 261 -7.34 -9.65 -0.65
CA ILE A 261 -6.88 -9.59 -2.05
C ILE A 261 -8.05 -9.87 -3.01
N LYS A 262 -8.86 -10.90 -2.72
CA LYS A 262 -10.02 -11.25 -3.52
C LYS A 262 -11.03 -10.10 -3.57
N MET A 263 -11.48 -9.61 -2.41
CA MET A 263 -12.47 -8.53 -2.31
C MET A 263 -12.00 -7.24 -3.00
N ALA A 264 -10.73 -6.84 -2.82
CA ALA A 264 -10.16 -5.68 -3.51
C ALA A 264 -10.16 -5.86 -5.02
N ASN A 265 -9.80 -7.04 -5.53
CA ASN A 265 -9.81 -7.34 -6.97
C ASN A 265 -11.23 -7.32 -7.55
N GLU A 266 -12.23 -7.86 -6.85
CA GLU A 266 -13.64 -7.84 -7.25
C GLU A 266 -14.19 -6.43 -7.42
N GLN A 267 -13.72 -5.50 -6.58
CA GLN A 267 -14.08 -4.08 -6.69
C GLN A 267 -13.14 -3.25 -7.59
N GLY A 268 -12.12 -3.88 -8.20
CA GLY A 268 -11.13 -3.19 -9.04
C GLY A 268 -10.21 -2.25 -8.27
N LYS A 269 -10.06 -2.44 -6.96
CA LYS A 269 -9.25 -1.60 -6.07
C LYS A 269 -7.80 -2.08 -6.00
N HIS A 270 -6.88 -1.18 -5.61
CA HIS A 270 -5.51 -1.58 -5.31
C HIS A 270 -5.43 -2.47 -4.08
N VAL A 271 -4.51 -3.43 -4.09
CA VAL A 271 -4.14 -4.17 -2.89
C VAL A 271 -2.63 -4.30 -2.79
N ILE A 272 -2.07 -3.85 -1.67
CA ILE A 272 -0.64 -3.92 -1.36
C ILE A 272 -0.45 -4.97 -0.27
N THR A 273 0.31 -6.03 -0.56
CA THR A 273 0.72 -6.98 0.48
C THR A 273 2.03 -6.50 1.09
N ALA A 274 2.00 -6.26 2.40
CA ALA A 274 3.04 -5.55 3.13
C ALA A 274 3.62 -6.34 4.31
N THR A 275 4.79 -5.95 4.75
CA THR A 275 5.56 -6.41 5.91
C THR A 275 6.08 -7.84 5.80
N GLN A 276 7.29 -8.07 6.33
CA GLN A 276 7.95 -9.38 6.43
C GLN A 276 8.08 -10.15 5.11
N MET A 277 8.17 -9.45 3.97
CA MET A 277 8.27 -10.08 2.65
C MET A 277 9.64 -10.68 2.37
N LEU A 278 10.71 -9.93 2.68
CA LEU A 278 12.11 -10.33 2.58
C LEU A 278 12.88 -9.94 3.85
N GLU A 279 12.27 -10.12 5.02
CA GLU A 279 12.77 -9.68 6.33
C GLU A 279 14.21 -10.12 6.60
N SER A 280 14.57 -11.36 6.22
CA SER A 280 15.92 -11.86 6.37
C SER A 280 16.95 -11.04 5.58
N MET A 281 16.54 -10.36 4.50
CA MET A 281 17.41 -9.53 3.67
C MET A 281 17.76 -8.18 4.32
N ILE A 282 17.17 -7.82 5.45
CA ILE A 282 17.69 -6.72 6.29
C ILE A 282 19.16 -7.00 6.65
N ARG A 283 19.50 -8.26 6.90
CA ARG A 283 20.83 -8.69 7.39
C ARG A 283 21.59 -9.57 6.39
N ASN A 284 20.91 -10.31 5.54
CA ASN A 284 21.46 -11.31 4.64
C ASN A 284 21.32 -10.91 3.16
N PRO A 285 22.27 -11.25 2.28
CA PRO A 285 22.21 -10.88 0.86
C PRO A 285 21.23 -11.75 0.04
N ARG A 286 20.60 -12.75 0.65
CA ARG A 286 19.64 -13.66 0.02
C ARG A 286 18.47 -13.94 0.96
N PRO A 287 17.24 -14.10 0.42
CA PRO A 287 16.08 -14.46 1.20
C PRO A 287 16.07 -15.93 1.58
N THR A 288 15.23 -16.27 2.53
CA THR A 288 14.86 -17.65 2.82
C THR A 288 13.95 -18.21 1.72
N ARG A 289 13.79 -19.53 1.68
CA ARG A 289 12.84 -20.19 0.77
C ARG A 289 11.39 -19.88 1.16
N ALA A 290 11.10 -19.74 2.44
CA ALA A 290 9.79 -19.37 2.95
C ALA A 290 9.35 -17.99 2.45
N GLU A 291 10.23 -16.98 2.54
CA GLU A 291 9.97 -15.62 2.04
C GLU A 291 9.74 -15.60 0.51
N THR A 292 10.54 -16.37 -0.24
CA THR A 292 10.34 -16.52 -1.69
C THR A 292 8.98 -17.12 -2.01
N THR A 293 8.54 -18.13 -1.23
CA THR A 293 7.23 -18.76 -1.38
C THR A 293 6.09 -17.81 -1.00
N ASP A 294 6.27 -17.03 0.06
CA ASP A 294 5.29 -16.05 0.51
C ASP A 294 5.01 -14.98 -0.56
N ILE A 295 6.07 -14.39 -1.13
CA ILE A 295 5.93 -13.44 -2.25
C ILE A 295 5.21 -14.09 -3.45
N ALA A 296 5.61 -15.31 -3.82
CA ALA A 296 4.97 -16.02 -4.93
C ALA A 296 3.48 -16.25 -4.66
N ASN A 297 3.11 -16.65 -3.44
CA ASN A 297 1.71 -16.86 -3.04
C ASN A 297 0.90 -15.57 -3.11
N ALA A 298 1.40 -14.44 -2.60
CA ALA A 298 0.72 -13.14 -2.72
C ALA A 298 0.45 -12.77 -4.21
N ILE A 299 1.38 -13.09 -5.11
CA ILE A 299 1.23 -12.86 -6.56
C ILE A 299 0.21 -13.84 -7.16
N TYR A 300 0.22 -15.12 -6.77
CA TYR A 300 -0.80 -16.09 -7.17
C TYR A 300 -2.18 -15.71 -6.67
N ASP A 301 -2.30 -15.17 -5.47
CA ASP A 301 -3.55 -14.65 -4.91
C ASP A 301 -4.07 -13.43 -5.68
N GLY A 302 -3.19 -12.73 -6.39
CA GLY A 302 -3.55 -11.62 -7.25
C GLY A 302 -3.30 -10.24 -6.64
N THR A 303 -2.36 -10.09 -5.71
CA THR A 303 -2.00 -8.76 -5.18
C THR A 303 -1.60 -7.78 -6.30
N THR A 304 -1.91 -6.51 -6.13
CA THR A 304 -1.50 -5.44 -7.07
C THR A 304 -0.02 -5.12 -6.91
N ALA A 305 0.41 -5.01 -5.65
CA ALA A 305 1.77 -4.66 -5.29
C ALA A 305 2.25 -5.45 -4.07
N ILE A 306 3.56 -5.56 -3.95
CA ILE A 306 4.29 -6.12 -2.82
C ILE A 306 5.22 -5.05 -2.25
N MET A 307 5.40 -5.02 -0.94
CA MET A 307 6.10 -3.92 -0.28
C MET A 307 7.34 -4.39 0.49
N LEU A 308 8.41 -3.60 0.40
CA LEU A 308 9.59 -3.65 1.25
C LEU A 308 9.52 -2.55 2.31
N SER A 309 9.70 -2.92 3.56
CA SER A 309 9.70 -2.04 4.73
C SER A 309 11.12 -1.81 5.24
N GLY A 310 11.52 -2.51 6.29
CA GLY A 310 12.87 -2.45 6.86
C GLY A 310 13.96 -2.87 5.88
N GLU A 311 13.64 -3.79 4.97
CA GLU A 311 14.56 -4.33 3.96
C GLU A 311 15.17 -3.23 3.08
N SER A 312 14.35 -2.24 2.70
CA SER A 312 14.80 -1.09 1.89
C SER A 312 15.18 0.11 2.74
N ALA A 313 14.49 0.35 3.87
CA ALA A 313 14.67 1.56 4.68
C ALA A 313 15.93 1.53 5.56
N ALA A 314 16.26 0.39 6.16
CA ALA A 314 17.31 0.24 7.15
C ALA A 314 18.23 -0.98 6.90
N GLY A 315 17.88 -1.83 5.94
CA GLY A 315 18.62 -3.06 5.63
C GLY A 315 19.99 -2.81 5.02
N LYS A 316 20.86 -3.82 5.11
CA LYS A 316 22.21 -3.78 4.51
C LYS A 316 22.18 -3.93 2.98
N TYR A 317 21.09 -4.44 2.41
CA TYR A 317 20.99 -4.86 1.01
C TYR A 317 19.74 -4.30 0.31
N PRO A 318 19.49 -2.96 0.36
CA PRO A 318 18.24 -2.38 -0.14
C PRO A 318 18.03 -2.63 -1.64
N VAL A 319 19.04 -2.47 -2.47
CA VAL A 319 18.97 -2.65 -3.93
C VAL A 319 18.79 -4.12 -4.30
N GLU A 320 19.52 -5.01 -3.61
CA GLU A 320 19.44 -6.46 -3.79
C GLU A 320 18.06 -6.99 -3.40
N ALA A 321 17.42 -6.42 -2.37
CA ALA A 321 16.06 -6.74 -1.96
C ALA A 321 15.06 -6.40 -3.08
N VAL A 322 15.14 -5.22 -3.68
CA VAL A 322 14.31 -4.83 -4.83
C VAL A 322 14.55 -5.75 -6.03
N LYS A 323 15.81 -6.00 -6.39
CA LYS A 323 16.17 -6.93 -7.49
C LYS A 323 15.64 -8.35 -7.24
N THR A 324 15.72 -8.83 -6.01
CA THR A 324 15.25 -10.17 -5.63
C THR A 324 13.74 -10.24 -5.72
N MET A 325 13.03 -9.26 -5.16
CA MET A 325 11.57 -9.17 -5.23
C MET A 325 11.09 -9.10 -6.69
N ALA A 326 11.76 -8.30 -7.54
CA ALA A 326 11.46 -8.21 -8.96
C ALA A 326 11.61 -9.56 -9.68
N ARG A 327 12.73 -10.28 -9.44
CA ARG A 327 12.98 -11.60 -10.04
C ARG A 327 11.95 -12.65 -9.60
N ILE A 328 11.57 -12.66 -8.32
CA ILE A 328 10.53 -13.58 -7.82
C ILE A 328 9.21 -13.28 -8.54
N ALA A 329 8.82 -12.00 -8.63
CA ALA A 329 7.60 -11.60 -9.29
C ALA A 329 7.59 -12.00 -10.79
N GLU A 330 8.62 -11.66 -11.52
CA GLU A 330 8.74 -12.01 -12.95
C GLU A 330 8.71 -13.51 -13.20
N ASN A 331 9.35 -14.30 -12.33
CA ASN A 331 9.35 -15.76 -12.46
C ASN A 331 7.97 -16.35 -12.14
N THR A 332 7.32 -15.89 -11.07
CA THR A 332 5.99 -16.35 -10.68
C THR A 332 4.95 -16.02 -11.76
N GLU A 333 5.00 -14.81 -12.32
CA GLU A 333 4.06 -14.36 -13.36
C GLU A 333 4.10 -15.21 -14.62
N LYS A 334 5.23 -15.84 -14.97
CA LYS A 334 5.35 -16.75 -16.13
C LYS A 334 4.52 -18.03 -15.99
N SER A 335 4.25 -18.46 -14.76
CA SER A 335 3.51 -19.70 -14.48
C SER A 335 2.00 -19.48 -14.28
N ILE A 336 1.52 -18.23 -14.34
CA ILE A 336 0.12 -17.90 -14.15
C ILE A 336 -0.71 -18.26 -15.38
N ASN A 337 -1.82 -18.97 -15.16
CA ASN A 337 -2.84 -19.14 -16.21
C ASN A 337 -3.77 -17.92 -16.24
N TYR A 338 -3.41 -16.93 -17.05
CA TYR A 338 -4.15 -15.67 -17.16
C TYR A 338 -5.58 -15.83 -17.69
N ARG A 339 -5.85 -16.81 -18.54
CA ARG A 339 -7.21 -17.08 -19.03
C ARG A 339 -8.14 -17.53 -17.91
N ASN A 340 -7.66 -18.42 -17.03
CA ASN A 340 -8.44 -18.81 -15.85
C ASN A 340 -8.58 -17.67 -14.86
N ARG A 341 -7.52 -16.89 -14.64
CA ARG A 341 -7.55 -15.72 -13.75
C ARG A 341 -8.59 -14.69 -14.20
N MET A 342 -8.65 -14.39 -15.50
CA MET A 342 -9.64 -13.47 -16.04
C MET A 342 -11.08 -13.96 -15.82
N ARG A 343 -11.34 -15.27 -15.96
CA ARG A 343 -12.65 -15.86 -15.72
C ARG A 343 -13.08 -15.75 -14.25
N VAL A 344 -12.16 -15.94 -13.31
CA VAL A 344 -12.42 -15.80 -11.87
C VAL A 344 -12.73 -14.36 -11.48
N ASN A 345 -12.11 -13.39 -12.14
CA ASN A 345 -12.33 -11.96 -11.91
C ASN A 345 -13.56 -11.42 -12.68
N ASP A 346 -14.36 -12.28 -13.30
CA ASP A 346 -15.48 -11.93 -14.19
C ASP A 346 -16.82 -11.73 -13.45
N ASP A 347 -16.84 -11.76 -12.12
CA ASP A 347 -18.05 -11.59 -11.29
C ASP A 347 -18.55 -10.12 -11.21
N GLY A 348 -17.92 -9.19 -11.95
CA GLY A 348 -18.34 -7.79 -12.01
C GLY A 348 -19.66 -7.59 -12.76
N ASP A 349 -20.44 -6.59 -12.32
CA ASP A 349 -21.66 -6.16 -13.00
C ASP A 349 -21.36 -5.69 -14.44
N LYS A 350 -21.63 -6.58 -15.41
CA LYS A 350 -21.44 -6.31 -16.86
C LYS A 350 -22.56 -5.45 -17.45
N SER A 351 -23.57 -5.08 -16.68
CA SER A 351 -24.61 -4.16 -17.15
C SER A 351 -24.06 -2.73 -17.35
N GLN A 352 -22.90 -2.44 -16.69
CA GLN A 352 -22.19 -1.17 -16.89
C GLN A 352 -21.32 -1.24 -18.16
N ILE A 353 -21.46 -0.24 -19.03
CA ILE A 353 -20.76 -0.13 -20.32
C ILE A 353 -19.24 -0.32 -20.13
N THR A 354 -18.64 0.38 -19.17
CA THR A 354 -17.20 0.29 -18.90
C THR A 354 -16.73 -1.13 -18.58
N ASN A 355 -17.45 -1.86 -17.76
CA ASN A 355 -17.09 -3.24 -17.39
C ASN A 355 -17.21 -4.19 -18.59
N ALA A 356 -18.28 -4.04 -19.39
CA ALA A 356 -18.46 -4.82 -20.61
C ALA A 356 -17.35 -4.57 -21.63
N ILE A 357 -16.99 -3.30 -21.86
CA ILE A 357 -15.90 -2.91 -22.78
C ILE A 357 -14.54 -3.37 -22.26
N ALA A 358 -14.25 -3.23 -20.98
CA ALA A 358 -12.99 -3.67 -20.38
C ALA A 358 -12.81 -5.20 -20.50
N TYR A 359 -13.86 -5.97 -20.20
CA TYR A 359 -13.85 -7.42 -20.40
C TYR A 359 -13.64 -7.80 -21.87
N ALA A 360 -14.40 -7.19 -22.80
CA ALA A 360 -14.27 -7.44 -24.23
C ALA A 360 -12.87 -7.08 -24.74
N THR A 361 -12.29 -5.97 -24.26
CA THR A 361 -10.90 -5.54 -24.58
C THR A 361 -9.89 -6.62 -24.18
N CYS A 362 -9.98 -7.11 -22.93
CA CYS A 362 -9.08 -8.14 -22.44
C CYS A 362 -9.27 -9.48 -23.17
N SER A 363 -10.51 -9.86 -23.50
CA SER A 363 -10.83 -11.06 -24.27
C SER A 363 -10.25 -10.97 -25.69
N ALA A 364 -10.51 -9.85 -26.39
CA ALA A 364 -9.97 -9.61 -27.73
C ALA A 364 -8.44 -9.64 -27.73
N ALA A 365 -7.79 -8.99 -26.75
CA ALA A 365 -6.34 -9.01 -26.64
C ALA A 365 -5.77 -10.43 -26.43
N MET A 366 -6.45 -11.28 -25.66
CA MET A 366 -6.02 -12.67 -25.46
C MET A 366 -6.23 -13.52 -26.72
N ASP A 367 -7.37 -13.40 -27.39
CA ASP A 367 -7.69 -14.21 -28.57
C ASP A 367 -6.80 -13.83 -29.76
N LEU A 368 -6.50 -12.54 -29.92
CA LEU A 368 -5.58 -12.02 -30.95
C LEU A 368 -4.10 -12.19 -30.59
N LYS A 369 -3.78 -12.64 -29.37
CA LYS A 369 -2.41 -12.66 -28.81
C LYS A 369 -1.73 -11.30 -28.94
N ALA A 370 -2.49 -10.23 -28.64
CA ALA A 370 -2.01 -8.86 -28.76
C ALA A 370 -0.73 -8.63 -27.93
N ALA A 371 0.19 -7.85 -28.47
CA ALA A 371 1.44 -7.50 -27.79
C ALA A 371 1.20 -6.60 -26.56
N ALA A 372 0.17 -5.74 -26.64
CA ALA A 372 -0.24 -4.87 -25.52
C ALA A 372 -1.71 -4.45 -25.65
N ILE A 373 -2.30 -4.05 -24.51
CA ILE A 373 -3.49 -3.21 -24.48
C ILE A 373 -3.02 -1.77 -24.22
N ILE A 374 -3.44 -0.83 -25.07
CA ILE A 374 -3.16 0.60 -24.89
C ILE A 374 -4.43 1.27 -24.36
N THR A 375 -4.36 1.84 -23.17
CA THR A 375 -5.46 2.62 -22.58
C THR A 375 -5.16 4.10 -22.70
N VAL A 376 -6.10 4.90 -23.25
CA VAL A 376 -5.99 6.35 -23.27
C VAL A 376 -6.96 6.91 -22.24
N THR A 377 -6.45 7.61 -21.23
CA THR A 377 -7.22 8.00 -20.05
C THR A 377 -6.75 9.33 -19.47
N MET A 378 -7.67 10.16 -18.98
CA MET A 378 -7.35 11.40 -18.26
C MET A 378 -7.19 11.18 -16.75
N SER A 379 -8.08 10.40 -16.14
CA SER A 379 -8.14 10.16 -14.69
C SER A 379 -7.55 8.83 -14.23
N GLY A 380 -7.14 7.96 -15.17
CA GLY A 380 -6.73 6.59 -14.86
C GLY A 380 -7.85 5.55 -14.93
N TYR A 381 -9.11 5.96 -14.96
CA TYR A 381 -10.27 5.08 -14.86
C TYR A 381 -10.29 3.93 -15.88
N THR A 382 -10.00 4.21 -17.17
CA THR A 382 -9.92 3.16 -18.20
C THR A 382 -8.83 2.14 -17.90
N ALA A 383 -7.64 2.59 -17.45
CA ALA A 383 -6.54 1.70 -17.10
C ALA A 383 -6.87 0.85 -15.86
N GLU A 384 -7.55 1.42 -14.85
CA GLU A 384 -8.06 0.70 -13.68
C GLU A 384 -9.04 -0.40 -14.10
N ALA A 385 -10.00 -0.08 -14.96
CA ALA A 385 -10.98 -1.03 -15.46
C ALA A 385 -10.34 -2.23 -16.20
N ILE A 386 -9.30 -1.98 -17.01
CA ILE A 386 -8.55 -3.05 -17.69
C ILE A 386 -7.69 -3.85 -16.71
N SER A 387 -6.99 -3.16 -15.81
CA SER A 387 -6.09 -3.79 -14.81
C SER A 387 -6.81 -4.77 -13.90
N ARG A 388 -8.09 -4.54 -13.59
CA ARG A 388 -8.95 -5.44 -12.81
C ARG A 388 -9.00 -6.85 -13.37
N TYR A 389 -9.05 -7.01 -14.70
CA TYR A 389 -9.11 -8.32 -15.35
C TYR A 389 -7.75 -9.01 -15.46
N LYS A 390 -6.66 -8.34 -15.12
CA LYS A 390 -5.29 -8.88 -15.14
C LYS A 390 -4.93 -9.64 -16.42
N PRO A 391 -4.94 -8.97 -17.58
CA PRO A 391 -4.69 -9.61 -18.88
C PRO A 391 -3.27 -10.18 -18.98
N ALA A 392 -3.09 -11.14 -19.89
CA ALA A 392 -1.79 -11.78 -20.16
C ALA A 392 -0.75 -10.79 -20.73
N CYS A 393 -1.17 -9.90 -21.63
CA CYS A 393 -0.31 -8.87 -22.20
C CYS A 393 -0.14 -7.66 -21.26
N PRO A 394 0.91 -6.85 -21.42
CA PRO A 394 1.07 -5.60 -20.69
C PRO A 394 -0.03 -4.60 -21.04
N ILE A 395 -0.30 -3.69 -20.11
CA ILE A 395 -1.22 -2.55 -20.28
C ILE A 395 -0.35 -1.30 -20.38
N ILE A 396 -0.48 -0.55 -21.46
CA ILE A 396 0.19 0.73 -21.63
C ILE A 396 -0.81 1.82 -21.28
N GLY A 397 -0.60 2.49 -20.15
CA GLY A 397 -1.49 3.54 -19.64
C GLY A 397 -1.07 4.90 -20.17
N CYS A 398 -1.69 5.37 -21.24
CA CYS A 398 -1.38 6.65 -21.88
C CYS A 398 -2.26 7.76 -21.29
N THR A 399 -1.63 8.86 -20.85
CA THR A 399 -2.34 10.01 -20.27
C THR A 399 -1.61 11.33 -20.58
N VAL A 400 -2.37 12.42 -20.62
CA VAL A 400 -1.84 13.78 -20.73
C VAL A 400 -1.65 14.44 -19.35
N ASN A 401 -2.14 13.79 -18.28
CA ASN A 401 -2.05 14.30 -16.92
C ASN A 401 -0.85 13.68 -16.18
N GLU A 402 0.08 14.54 -15.76
CA GLU A 402 1.33 14.11 -15.09
C GLU A 402 1.09 13.37 -13.78
N ARG A 403 0.12 13.82 -12.96
CA ARG A 403 -0.23 13.17 -11.71
C ARG A 403 -0.84 11.81 -11.93
N THR A 404 -1.79 11.71 -12.87
CA THR A 404 -2.38 10.43 -13.28
C THR A 404 -1.30 9.47 -13.78
N CYS A 405 -0.33 9.93 -14.56
CA CYS A 405 0.77 9.10 -15.03
C CYS A 405 1.54 8.43 -13.86
N LYS A 406 1.80 9.17 -12.79
CA LYS A 406 2.45 8.64 -11.60
C LYS A 406 1.53 7.69 -10.82
N GLN A 407 0.24 8.03 -10.67
CA GLN A 407 -0.75 7.16 -10.01
C GLN A 407 -0.94 5.82 -10.75
N LEU A 408 -0.93 5.82 -12.08
CA LEU A 408 -1.00 4.62 -12.90
C LEU A 408 0.16 3.64 -12.61
N ASN A 409 1.29 4.10 -12.09
CA ASN A 409 2.43 3.25 -11.79
C ASN A 409 2.20 2.29 -10.59
N LEU A 410 1.16 2.47 -9.79
CA LEU A 410 0.73 1.50 -8.79
C LEU A 410 -0.26 0.45 -9.35
N LEU A 411 -0.88 0.68 -10.53
CA LEU A 411 -1.81 -0.27 -11.12
C LEU A 411 -1.11 -1.52 -11.63
N TRP A 412 -1.68 -2.68 -11.32
CA TRP A 412 -1.16 -3.97 -11.77
C TRP A 412 -1.07 -4.03 -13.31
N GLY A 413 0.09 -4.44 -13.81
CA GLY A 413 0.33 -4.64 -15.25
C GLY A 413 0.42 -3.37 -16.10
N VAL A 414 0.20 -2.17 -15.50
CA VAL A 414 0.20 -0.90 -16.24
C VAL A 414 1.60 -0.30 -16.31
N SER A 415 2.02 0.08 -17.50
CA SER A 415 3.21 0.91 -17.74
C SER A 415 2.74 2.27 -18.25
N PRO A 416 2.90 3.33 -17.45
CA PRO A 416 2.39 4.64 -17.82
C PRO A 416 3.27 5.31 -18.88
N ILE A 417 2.63 6.05 -19.80
CA ILE A 417 3.28 6.91 -20.80
C ILE A 417 2.58 8.27 -20.80
N MET A 418 3.38 9.35 -20.77
CA MET A 418 2.88 10.70 -20.99
C MET A 418 2.69 10.97 -22.49
N LEU A 419 1.51 11.48 -22.83
CA LEU A 419 1.21 11.99 -24.17
C LEU A 419 1.12 13.52 -24.15
N LYS A 420 1.21 14.11 -25.33
CA LYS A 420 0.85 15.52 -25.55
C LYS A 420 -0.66 15.65 -25.65
N GLU A 421 -1.20 16.80 -25.24
CA GLU A 421 -2.60 17.10 -25.46
C GLU A 421 -2.94 17.14 -26.94
N GLU A 422 -4.01 16.45 -27.32
CA GLU A 422 -4.55 16.38 -28.67
C GLU A 422 -6.09 16.25 -28.57
N ASN A 423 -6.80 17.03 -29.38
CA ASN A 423 -8.26 17.03 -29.41
C ASN A 423 -8.84 16.04 -30.42
N ASP A 424 -8.04 15.61 -31.37
CA ASP A 424 -8.41 14.61 -32.37
C ASP A 424 -8.12 13.20 -31.82
N ALA A 425 -9.16 12.39 -31.66
CA ALA A 425 -9.04 11.05 -31.08
C ALA A 425 -8.15 10.13 -31.91
N ASP A 426 -8.25 10.19 -33.24
CA ASP A 426 -7.48 9.32 -34.14
C ASP A 426 -5.98 9.65 -34.06
N LYS A 427 -5.65 10.95 -33.97
CA LYS A 427 -4.26 11.38 -33.79
C LYS A 427 -3.74 10.98 -32.40
N LEU A 428 -4.55 11.16 -31.35
CA LEU A 428 -4.16 10.77 -29.98
C LEU A 428 -3.88 9.26 -29.87
N PHE A 429 -4.70 8.43 -30.55
CA PHE A 429 -4.47 6.98 -30.60
C PHE A 429 -3.22 6.61 -31.40
N ALA A 430 -2.99 7.28 -32.55
CA ALA A 430 -1.78 7.09 -33.33
C ALA A 430 -0.51 7.49 -32.52
N ASP A 431 -0.56 8.60 -31.77
CA ASP A 431 0.53 9.04 -30.89
C ASP A 431 0.74 8.05 -29.74
N ALA A 432 -0.30 7.48 -29.16
CA ALA A 432 -0.20 6.46 -28.11
C ALA A 432 0.55 5.21 -28.62
N VAL A 433 0.23 4.72 -29.81
CA VAL A 433 0.94 3.60 -30.46
C VAL A 433 2.40 3.96 -30.76
N LYS A 434 2.65 5.15 -31.30
CA LYS A 434 3.99 5.66 -31.60
C LYS A 434 4.88 5.76 -30.36
N GLU A 435 4.37 6.35 -29.27
CA GLU A 435 5.14 6.46 -28.02
C GLU A 435 5.32 5.07 -27.36
N ALA A 436 4.37 4.15 -27.45
CA ALA A 436 4.53 2.77 -27.01
C ALA A 436 5.63 2.03 -27.82
N LYS A 437 5.71 2.25 -29.15
CA LYS A 437 6.79 1.72 -30.02
C LYS A 437 8.14 2.33 -29.64
N LYS A 438 8.21 3.64 -29.44
CA LYS A 438 9.43 4.35 -29.03
C LYS A 438 9.95 3.88 -27.67
N ALA A 439 9.04 3.60 -26.73
CA ALA A 439 9.38 3.05 -25.41
C ALA A 439 9.76 1.55 -25.44
N GLY A 440 9.67 0.89 -26.59
CA GLY A 440 10.04 -0.51 -26.77
C GLY A 440 9.02 -1.51 -26.25
N TYR A 441 7.79 -1.07 -25.98
CA TYR A 441 6.71 -1.95 -25.53
C TYR A 441 6.10 -2.76 -26.66
N VAL A 442 6.08 -2.22 -27.87
CA VAL A 442 5.56 -2.85 -29.09
C VAL A 442 6.51 -2.57 -30.26
N LYS A 443 6.45 -3.39 -31.30
CA LYS A 443 7.25 -3.26 -32.53
C LYS A 443 6.35 -3.36 -33.74
N GLU A 444 6.90 -3.05 -34.91
CA GLU A 444 6.24 -3.18 -36.20
C GLU A 444 5.73 -4.61 -36.45
N GLY A 445 4.51 -4.74 -36.95
CA GLY A 445 3.79 -6.00 -37.13
C GLY A 445 3.10 -6.54 -35.89
N ASP A 446 3.29 -5.94 -34.70
CA ASP A 446 2.54 -6.33 -33.51
C ASP A 446 1.08 -5.89 -33.59
N VAL A 447 0.17 -6.72 -33.09
CA VAL A 447 -1.24 -6.34 -32.88
C VAL A 447 -1.40 -5.73 -31.49
N VAL A 448 -2.06 -4.57 -31.41
CA VAL A 448 -2.44 -3.91 -30.15
C VAL A 448 -3.94 -3.65 -30.08
N VAL A 449 -4.48 -3.66 -28.88
CA VAL A 449 -5.88 -3.31 -28.63
C VAL A 449 -5.92 -1.99 -27.88
N ILE A 450 -6.51 -0.96 -28.50
CA ILE A 450 -6.66 0.36 -27.89
C ILE A 450 -8.06 0.47 -27.26
N THR A 451 -8.16 1.05 -26.09
CA THR A 451 -9.43 1.33 -25.43
C THR A 451 -9.42 2.70 -24.77
N ALA A 452 -10.54 3.41 -24.88
CA ALA A 452 -10.70 4.77 -24.38
C ALA A 452 -12.16 5.11 -24.11
N GLY A 453 -12.39 6.27 -23.48
CA GLY A 453 -13.68 6.96 -23.46
C GLY A 453 -13.77 7.97 -24.60
N VAL A 454 -14.76 7.86 -25.48
CA VAL A 454 -15.06 8.83 -26.54
C VAL A 454 -16.49 9.36 -26.39
N PRO A 455 -16.73 10.69 -26.62
CA PRO A 455 -15.74 11.70 -26.99
C PRO A 455 -14.70 11.96 -25.91
N LEU A 456 -13.50 12.41 -26.32
CA LEU A 456 -12.40 12.74 -25.41
C LEU A 456 -12.82 13.81 -24.40
N GLY A 457 -12.20 13.81 -23.22
CA GLY A 457 -12.45 14.81 -22.16
C GLY A 457 -13.58 14.45 -21.19
N GLN A 458 -14.34 13.39 -21.41
CA GLN A 458 -15.33 12.88 -20.45
C GLN A 458 -14.70 11.86 -19.51
N VAL A 459 -14.59 12.23 -18.22
CA VAL A 459 -14.06 11.34 -17.18
C VAL A 459 -15.08 10.25 -16.82
N GLY A 460 -14.61 9.03 -16.56
CA GLY A 460 -15.45 7.92 -16.07
C GLY A 460 -16.18 7.15 -17.18
N THR A 461 -15.81 7.36 -18.44
CA THR A 461 -16.37 6.62 -19.57
C THR A 461 -15.28 5.76 -20.22
N THR A 462 -15.59 4.48 -20.49
CA THR A 462 -14.79 3.62 -21.35
C THR A 462 -15.78 2.89 -22.25
N ASN A 463 -15.84 3.27 -23.53
CA ASN A 463 -16.92 2.84 -24.43
C ASN A 463 -16.43 2.45 -25.83
N MET A 464 -15.09 2.36 -26.06
CA MET A 464 -14.50 2.10 -27.36
C MET A 464 -13.41 1.04 -27.29
N ILE A 465 -13.39 0.17 -28.29
CA ILE A 465 -12.31 -0.79 -28.56
C ILE A 465 -11.87 -0.59 -30.02
N HIS A 466 -10.56 -0.47 -30.23
CA HIS A 466 -9.96 -0.34 -31.56
C HIS A 466 -8.75 -1.30 -31.66
N VAL A 467 -8.75 -2.18 -32.64
CA VAL A 467 -7.64 -3.12 -32.90
C VAL A 467 -6.78 -2.58 -34.02
N VAL A 468 -5.47 -2.51 -33.81
CA VAL A 468 -4.52 -1.94 -34.76
C VAL A 468 -3.28 -2.83 -34.90
N GLU A 469 -2.77 -2.95 -36.09
CA GLU A 469 -1.43 -3.46 -36.37
C GLU A 469 -0.44 -2.29 -36.35
N VAL A 470 0.65 -2.44 -35.59
CA VAL A 470 1.68 -1.40 -35.42
C VAL A 470 2.49 -1.30 -36.74
N LYS A 471 2.46 -0.12 -37.31
CA LYS A 471 3.20 0.21 -38.55
C LYS A 471 4.61 0.68 -38.27
#